data_dd0ba5dec69390cc4fb05e14873ae60b
#
_entry.id   dd0ba5dec69390cc4fb05e14873ae60b
#
_cell.length_a   1.000
_cell.length_b   1.000
_cell.length_c   1.000
_cell.angle_alpha   90.00
_cell.angle_beta   90.00
_cell.angle_gamma   90.00
#
_symmetry.space_group_name_H-M   'P 1'
#
loop_
_entity.id
_entity.type
_entity.pdbx_description
1 polymer ?
#
loop_
_entity_poly.entity_id
_entity_poly.type
_entity_poly.pdbx_seq_one_letter_code
_entity_poly.pdbx_strand_id
1 'polypeptide(L)'
;YGQALKHNTEFFIEYFALDLIMKNGECKGVIAWNLTDGTIHRFRSHITIIATGGYGKVYYSATSAHTCTGDGNAMVLRAGLPLQDMEFVQFHPTGIYGVGCLITEGARGEGGFLVNGKGERFMERYAPNAKDLASRDVVSRSMEMEINEGRGVGKDKDHISLHLDHLDKEVLDERLPGITEAAKTFANVDINKEPIPVVPTVHYNMGGIPTNYKAEVLTLNGSEKTVPGLMAIGEAACVSVHGANRLGSNSLIDLVVFGRAAAKRAAELVKPGSAHEEVSKSETEKCLDRFD
;
A
#
# COMPACT_ATOMS: atom_id res chain seq x y z
N TYR A 1 6.10 -15.15 -9.83
CA TYR A 1 7.33 -15.90 -9.56
C TYR A 1 7.63 -16.87 -10.67
N GLY A 2 6.78 -17.91 -10.91
CA GLY A 2 7.03 -18.96 -11.91
C GLY A 2 7.33 -18.46 -13.34
N GLN A 3 6.73 -17.37 -13.80
CA GLN A 3 7.03 -16.77 -15.10
C GLN A 3 8.41 -16.08 -15.10
N ALA A 4 8.79 -15.42 -14.02
CA ALA A 4 10.09 -14.77 -13.90
C ALA A 4 11.25 -15.79 -13.98
N LEU A 5 11.10 -16.96 -13.35
CA LEU A 5 12.10 -18.03 -13.44
C LEU A 5 12.35 -18.52 -14.87
N LYS A 6 11.34 -18.53 -15.75
CA LYS A 6 11.49 -18.90 -17.16
C LYS A 6 12.38 -17.94 -17.96
N HIS A 7 12.60 -16.73 -17.45
CA HIS A 7 13.38 -15.68 -18.08
C HIS A 7 14.71 -15.41 -17.37
N ASN A 8 15.23 -16.37 -16.61
CA ASN A 8 16.50 -16.27 -15.89
C ASN A 8 16.57 -15.07 -14.93
N THR A 9 15.44 -14.73 -14.30
CA THR A 9 15.40 -13.68 -13.28
C THR A 9 16.08 -14.18 -12.01
N GLU A 10 17.07 -13.45 -11.53
CA GLU A 10 17.71 -13.71 -10.23
C GLU A 10 16.90 -13.10 -9.09
N PHE A 11 16.78 -13.82 -7.98
CA PHE A 11 16.06 -13.42 -6.79
C PHE A 11 17.03 -13.32 -5.61
N PHE A 12 17.17 -12.14 -5.05
CA PHE A 12 17.99 -11.87 -3.86
C PHE A 12 17.05 -11.83 -2.64
N ILE A 13 16.82 -12.99 -2.05
CA ILE A 13 15.93 -13.15 -0.88
C ILE A 13 16.69 -12.75 0.38
N GLU A 14 16.00 -12.13 1.37
CA GLU A 14 16.60 -11.60 2.60
C GLU A 14 17.65 -10.51 2.36
N TYR A 15 17.50 -9.73 1.28
CA TYR A 15 18.27 -8.53 1.03
C TYR A 15 17.44 -7.29 1.31
N PHE A 16 17.87 -6.48 2.27
CA PHE A 16 17.20 -5.23 2.63
C PHE A 16 17.86 -4.07 1.87
N ALA A 17 17.10 -3.42 0.97
CA ALA A 17 17.58 -2.27 0.23
C ALA A 17 17.74 -1.06 1.16
N LEU A 18 18.96 -0.54 1.26
CA LEU A 18 19.31 0.57 2.15
C LEU A 18 19.12 1.92 1.48
N ASP A 19 19.72 2.12 0.31
CA ASP A 19 19.67 3.37 -0.43
C ASP A 19 19.93 3.20 -1.94
N LEU A 20 19.56 4.23 -2.70
CA LEU A 20 19.88 4.35 -4.13
C LEU A 20 21.34 4.79 -4.31
N ILE A 21 22.00 4.24 -5.34
CA ILE A 21 23.29 4.73 -5.81
C ILE A 21 23.04 5.83 -6.83
N MET A 22 23.28 7.08 -6.45
CA MET A 22 23.08 8.24 -7.33
C MET A 22 24.41 8.81 -7.79
N LYS A 23 24.54 9.07 -9.10
CA LYS A 23 25.70 9.71 -9.72
C LYS A 23 25.25 10.75 -10.72
N ASN A 24 25.64 11.99 -10.53
CA ASN A 24 25.30 13.11 -11.42
C ASN A 24 23.78 13.24 -11.73
N GLY A 25 22.91 12.95 -10.76
CA GLY A 25 21.45 12.98 -10.92
C GLY A 25 20.84 11.76 -11.61
N GLU A 26 21.62 10.72 -11.88
CA GLU A 26 21.18 9.46 -12.45
C GLU A 26 21.28 8.31 -11.42
N CYS A 27 20.29 7.41 -11.39
CA CYS A 27 20.32 6.22 -10.57
C CYS A 27 21.15 5.11 -11.27
N LYS A 28 22.14 4.58 -10.53
CA LYS A 28 23.06 3.53 -11.01
C LYS A 28 22.88 2.20 -10.30
N GLY A 29 21.90 2.09 -9.41
CA GLY A 29 21.62 0.86 -8.67
C GLY A 29 21.20 1.10 -7.23
N VAL A 30 21.39 0.08 -6.39
CA VAL A 30 21.06 0.11 -4.96
C VAL A 30 22.17 -0.48 -4.11
N ILE A 31 22.25 -0.02 -2.86
CA ILE A 31 22.98 -0.66 -1.77
C ILE A 31 21.99 -1.52 -0.99
N ALA A 32 22.34 -2.75 -0.72
CA ALA A 32 21.52 -3.65 0.06
C ALA A 32 22.33 -4.40 1.12
N TRP A 33 21.66 -4.68 2.21
CA TRP A 33 22.18 -5.47 3.33
C TRP A 33 21.64 -6.90 3.21
N ASN A 34 22.52 -7.89 3.17
CA ASN A 34 22.14 -9.28 3.27
C ASN A 34 21.86 -9.61 4.74
N LEU A 35 20.61 -9.87 5.07
CA LEU A 35 20.18 -10.15 6.43
C LEU A 35 20.64 -11.52 6.95
N THR A 36 21.05 -12.42 6.05
CA THR A 36 21.50 -13.77 6.42
C THR A 36 22.91 -13.77 7.00
N ASP A 37 23.82 -12.97 6.44
CA ASP A 37 25.24 -12.98 6.81
C ASP A 37 25.79 -11.62 7.26
N GLY A 38 24.97 -10.57 7.20
CA GLY A 38 25.32 -9.21 7.63
C GLY A 38 26.17 -8.43 6.62
N THR A 39 26.42 -8.95 5.42
CA THR A 39 27.28 -8.28 4.42
C THR A 39 26.52 -7.19 3.65
N ILE A 40 27.27 -6.18 3.20
CA ILE A 40 26.73 -5.10 2.36
C ILE A 40 27.08 -5.35 0.90
N HIS A 41 26.06 -5.28 0.06
CA HIS A 41 26.15 -5.53 -1.38
C HIS A 41 25.80 -4.31 -2.21
N ARG A 42 26.47 -4.16 -3.35
CA ARG A 42 26.19 -3.14 -4.37
C ARG A 42 25.61 -3.82 -5.60
N PHE A 43 24.37 -3.46 -5.92
CA PHE A 43 23.71 -3.90 -7.14
C PHE A 43 23.76 -2.75 -8.15
N ARG A 44 24.62 -2.87 -9.16
CA ARG A 44 24.67 -1.91 -10.27
C ARG A 44 23.59 -2.26 -11.28
N SER A 45 22.87 -1.25 -11.74
CA SER A 45 21.82 -1.42 -12.73
C SER A 45 21.77 -0.23 -13.68
N HIS A 46 21.35 -0.45 -14.91
CA HIS A 46 21.01 0.62 -15.85
C HIS A 46 19.67 1.26 -15.49
N ILE A 47 18.75 0.47 -14.94
CA ILE A 47 17.44 0.92 -14.49
C ILE A 47 17.11 0.22 -13.18
N THR A 48 16.78 1.00 -12.18
CA THR A 48 16.24 0.54 -10.91
C THR A 48 14.75 0.83 -10.88
N ILE A 49 13.92 -0.16 -10.55
CA ILE A 49 12.47 -0.01 -10.44
C ILE A 49 12.06 -0.19 -9.00
N ILE A 50 11.53 0.85 -8.36
CA ILE A 50 10.97 0.79 -7.02
C ILE A 50 9.56 0.20 -7.10
N ALA A 51 9.35 -0.93 -6.43
CA ALA A 51 8.07 -1.64 -6.38
C ALA A 51 7.79 -2.15 -4.94
N THR A 52 8.14 -1.33 -3.95
CA THR A 52 8.18 -1.68 -2.53
C THR A 52 6.81 -1.62 -1.83
N GLY A 53 5.74 -1.32 -2.58
CA GLY A 53 4.41 -1.14 -2.00
C GLY A 53 4.28 0.17 -1.21
N GLY A 54 3.22 0.26 -0.42
CA GLY A 54 2.90 1.45 0.36
C GLY A 54 3.63 1.57 1.70
N TYR A 55 3.25 2.57 2.47
CA TYR A 55 3.83 2.89 3.79
C TYR A 55 2.78 2.83 4.92
N GLY A 56 1.77 1.97 4.78
CA GLY A 56 0.67 1.88 5.75
C GLY A 56 1.10 1.59 7.18
N LYS A 57 2.24 0.92 7.38
CA LYS A 57 2.78 0.58 8.72
C LYS A 57 3.46 1.74 9.46
N VAL A 58 3.52 2.94 8.90
CA VAL A 58 3.83 4.15 9.67
C VAL A 58 2.66 4.59 10.57
N TYR A 59 1.46 4.03 10.33
CA TYR A 59 0.27 4.25 11.14
C TYR A 59 0.03 3.08 12.11
N TYR A 60 -0.60 3.38 13.25
CA TYR A 60 -0.87 2.40 14.31
C TYR A 60 -1.73 1.23 13.83
N SER A 61 -2.83 1.52 13.12
CA SER A 61 -3.73 0.52 12.55
C SER A 61 -3.68 0.56 11.03
N ALA A 62 -3.23 -0.52 10.42
CA ALA A 62 -3.13 -0.65 8.97
C ALA A 62 -3.41 -2.09 8.52
N THR A 63 -4.09 -2.23 7.39
CA THR A 63 -4.34 -3.53 6.75
C THR A 63 -3.12 -4.06 6.01
N SER A 64 -2.08 -3.24 5.87
CA SER A 64 -0.85 -3.56 5.14
C SER A 64 0.00 -4.61 5.86
N ALA A 65 0.80 -5.35 5.12
CA ALA A 65 1.82 -6.24 5.68
C ALA A 65 2.85 -5.46 6.53
N HIS A 66 3.48 -6.13 7.50
CA HIS A 66 4.48 -5.51 8.38
C HIS A 66 5.68 -4.92 7.63
N THR A 67 5.95 -5.38 6.43
CA THR A 67 7.02 -4.89 5.55
C THR A 67 6.66 -3.61 4.79
N CYS A 68 5.42 -3.12 4.88
CA CYS A 68 4.97 -1.87 4.24
C CYS A 68 5.35 -0.65 5.08
N THR A 69 6.63 -0.41 5.25
CA THR A 69 7.22 0.59 6.15
C THR A 69 7.67 1.87 5.44
N GLY A 70 7.54 1.92 4.09
CA GLY A 70 7.87 3.11 3.30
C GLY A 70 9.35 3.24 2.93
N ASP A 71 10.12 2.17 3.01
CA ASP A 71 11.57 2.20 2.77
C ASP A 71 11.92 2.67 1.35
N GLY A 72 11.16 2.25 0.33
CA GLY A 72 11.36 2.70 -1.05
C GLY A 72 11.16 4.21 -1.19
N ASN A 73 10.09 4.74 -0.61
CA ASN A 73 9.82 6.18 -0.60
C ASN A 73 10.91 6.94 0.17
N ALA A 74 11.38 6.40 1.29
CA ALA A 74 12.46 6.97 2.09
C ALA A 74 13.80 6.99 1.33
N MET A 75 14.13 5.94 0.56
CA MET A 75 15.34 5.93 -0.28
C MET A 75 15.31 7.05 -1.33
N VAL A 76 14.15 7.26 -1.98
CA VAL A 76 13.96 8.32 -2.96
C VAL A 76 14.11 9.71 -2.31
N LEU A 77 13.48 9.92 -1.15
CA LEU A 77 13.61 11.17 -0.40
C LEU A 77 15.05 11.46 0.03
N ARG A 78 15.78 10.44 0.52
CA ARG A 78 17.20 10.60 0.90
C ARG A 78 18.11 10.87 -0.30
N ALA A 79 17.71 10.42 -1.50
CA ALA A 79 18.39 10.78 -2.75
C ALA A 79 18.16 12.24 -3.17
N GLY A 80 17.40 13.03 -2.40
CA GLY A 80 17.06 14.42 -2.69
C GLY A 80 15.95 14.59 -3.71
N LEU A 81 15.16 13.54 -3.95
CA LEU A 81 14.07 13.54 -4.90
C LEU A 81 12.73 13.78 -4.20
N PRO A 82 11.73 14.35 -4.88
CA PRO A 82 10.44 14.67 -4.29
C PRO A 82 9.57 13.43 -4.05
N LEU A 83 8.64 13.55 -3.09
CA LEU A 83 7.46 12.72 -2.94
C LEU A 83 6.23 13.59 -3.19
N GLN A 84 5.13 12.99 -3.66
CA GLN A 84 3.92 13.69 -4.08
C GLN A 84 2.69 13.11 -3.39
N ASP A 85 1.71 13.98 -3.08
CA ASP A 85 0.37 13.63 -2.58
C ASP A 85 0.39 12.74 -1.32
N MET A 86 1.38 12.93 -0.44
CA MET A 86 1.61 12.10 0.74
C MET A 86 0.46 12.16 1.76
N GLU A 87 -0.35 13.22 1.72
CA GLU A 87 -1.57 13.39 2.52
C GLU A 87 -2.73 12.49 2.05
N PHE A 88 -2.67 11.95 0.83
CA PHE A 88 -3.73 11.12 0.29
C PHE A 88 -3.57 9.67 0.74
N VAL A 89 -4.06 9.41 1.93
CA VAL A 89 -4.09 8.08 2.56
C VAL A 89 -5.54 7.60 2.66
N GLN A 90 -5.83 6.45 2.06
CA GLN A 90 -7.15 5.85 2.10
C GLN A 90 -7.32 4.99 3.35
N PHE A 91 -8.35 5.27 4.13
CA PHE A 91 -8.82 4.41 5.20
C PHE A 91 -9.86 3.43 4.66
N HIS A 92 -9.73 2.16 5.04
CA HIS A 92 -10.80 1.20 4.83
C HIS A 92 -11.72 1.19 6.05
N PRO A 93 -13.06 1.26 5.87
CA PRO A 93 -13.99 1.34 7.00
C PRO A 93 -13.90 0.14 7.95
N THR A 94 -13.70 -1.04 7.40
CA THR A 94 -13.87 -2.31 8.10
C THR A 94 -12.55 -3.07 8.29
N GLY A 95 -11.61 -2.47 9.02
CA GLY A 95 -10.51 -3.22 9.67
C GLY A 95 -11.00 -3.84 10.97
N ILE A 96 -10.62 -5.08 11.27
CA ILE A 96 -10.94 -5.72 12.56
C ILE A 96 -10.30 -4.90 13.68
N TYR A 97 -11.12 -4.51 14.65
CA TYR A 97 -10.69 -3.73 15.81
C TYR A 97 -9.57 -4.45 16.60
N GLY A 98 -8.55 -3.69 16.97
CA GLY A 98 -7.38 -4.18 17.71
C GLY A 98 -6.34 -4.95 16.88
N VAL A 99 -6.67 -5.39 15.66
CA VAL A 99 -5.78 -6.20 14.81
C VAL A 99 -5.44 -5.53 13.48
N GLY A 100 -6.40 -4.81 12.90
CA GLY A 100 -6.25 -4.15 11.60
C GLY A 100 -6.43 -5.06 10.38
N CYS A 101 -6.77 -6.34 10.55
CA CYS A 101 -7.06 -7.23 9.43
C CYS A 101 -8.28 -6.74 8.64
N LEU A 102 -8.16 -6.80 7.31
CA LEU A 102 -9.20 -6.31 6.41
C LEU A 102 -10.42 -7.22 6.39
N ILE A 103 -11.62 -6.64 6.65
CA ILE A 103 -12.89 -7.19 6.20
C ILE A 103 -13.26 -6.50 4.89
N THR A 104 -13.25 -7.24 3.79
CA THR A 104 -13.46 -6.68 2.45
C THR A 104 -14.78 -5.94 2.31
N GLU A 105 -14.82 -4.95 1.42
CA GLU A 105 -16.05 -4.22 1.03
C GLU A 105 -17.16 -5.15 0.55
N GLY A 106 -16.79 -6.32 0.00
CA GLY A 106 -17.72 -7.37 -0.40
C GLY A 106 -18.67 -7.80 0.72
N ALA A 107 -18.23 -7.76 1.99
CA ALA A 107 -19.11 -8.06 3.13
C ALA A 107 -20.33 -7.13 3.19
N ARG A 108 -20.13 -5.83 2.94
CA ARG A 108 -21.22 -4.85 2.85
C ARG A 108 -21.98 -4.98 1.54
N GLY A 109 -21.30 -5.38 0.46
CA GLY A 109 -21.92 -5.69 -0.83
C GLY A 109 -22.91 -6.86 -0.78
N GLU A 110 -22.64 -7.88 0.05
CA GLU A 110 -23.55 -9.02 0.28
C GLU A 110 -24.68 -8.69 1.29
N GLY A 111 -24.74 -7.46 1.79
CA GLY A 111 -25.84 -7.00 2.67
C GLY A 111 -25.41 -6.70 4.10
N GLY A 112 -24.13 -6.76 4.42
CA GLY A 112 -23.63 -6.33 5.72
C GLY A 112 -23.85 -4.85 5.99
N PHE A 113 -24.13 -4.47 7.24
CA PHE A 113 -24.38 -3.10 7.64
C PHE A 113 -23.71 -2.72 8.95
N LEU A 114 -23.45 -1.42 9.14
CA LEU A 114 -22.78 -0.87 10.29
C LEU A 114 -23.76 -0.34 11.33
N VAL A 115 -23.49 -0.64 12.61
CA VAL A 115 -24.33 -0.23 13.75
C VAL A 115 -23.46 0.39 14.83
N ASN A 116 -23.90 1.53 15.37
CA ASN A 116 -23.26 2.21 16.49
C ASN A 116 -23.69 1.61 17.85
N GLY A 117 -23.13 2.12 18.96
CA GLY A 117 -23.43 1.67 20.31
C GLY A 117 -24.84 1.95 20.80
N LYS A 118 -25.67 2.69 20.06
CA LYS A 118 -27.10 2.91 20.31
C LYS A 118 -28.01 1.95 19.53
N GLY A 119 -27.43 1.05 18.74
CA GLY A 119 -28.19 0.16 17.86
C GLY A 119 -28.68 0.84 16.58
N GLU A 120 -28.14 1.99 16.19
CA GLU A 120 -28.56 2.74 14.99
C GLU A 120 -27.72 2.36 13.78
N ARG A 121 -28.38 2.14 12.63
CA ARG A 121 -27.75 2.06 11.31
C ARG A 121 -27.41 3.47 10.83
N PHE A 122 -26.38 4.07 11.39
CA PHE A 122 -26.05 5.50 11.25
C PHE A 122 -25.74 5.93 9.83
N MET A 123 -25.32 5.02 8.94
CA MET A 123 -25.05 5.36 7.54
C MET A 123 -26.30 5.87 6.79
N GLU A 124 -27.50 5.54 7.24
CA GLU A 124 -28.74 6.10 6.68
C GLU A 124 -28.85 7.62 6.88
N ARG A 125 -28.21 8.15 7.94
CA ARG A 125 -28.14 9.60 8.23
C ARG A 125 -27.05 10.31 7.41
N TYR A 126 -25.88 9.67 7.25
CA TYR A 126 -24.74 10.29 6.56
C TYR A 126 -24.77 10.15 5.05
N ALA A 127 -25.31 9.06 4.53
CA ALA A 127 -25.41 8.76 3.12
C ALA A 127 -26.75 8.09 2.78
N PRO A 128 -27.88 8.82 2.77
CA PRO A 128 -29.22 8.23 2.67
C PRO A 128 -29.44 7.33 1.44
N ASN A 129 -28.77 7.62 0.34
CA ASN A 129 -28.92 6.88 -0.93
C ASN A 129 -28.04 5.63 -0.98
N ALA A 130 -26.74 5.77 -0.72
CA ALA A 130 -25.76 4.69 -0.83
C ALA A 130 -25.59 3.89 0.48
N LYS A 131 -25.98 4.45 1.60
CA LYS A 131 -25.89 3.86 2.94
C LYS A 131 -24.51 3.26 3.20
N ASP A 132 -24.46 2.01 3.61
CA ASP A 132 -23.22 1.26 3.91
C ASP A 132 -22.35 1.00 2.66
N LEU A 133 -22.86 1.25 1.45
CA LEU A 133 -22.15 1.17 0.16
C LEU A 133 -21.66 2.54 -0.34
N ALA A 134 -21.71 3.57 0.47
CA ALA A 134 -21.04 4.84 0.17
C ALA A 134 -19.52 4.64 0.02
N SER A 135 -18.86 5.61 -0.62
CA SER A 135 -17.41 5.55 -0.81
C SER A 135 -16.65 5.38 0.53
N ARG A 136 -15.50 4.73 0.48
CA ARG A 136 -14.73 4.35 1.68
C ARG A 136 -14.43 5.51 2.61
N ASP A 137 -14.11 6.66 2.04
CA ASP A 137 -13.83 7.89 2.79
C ASP A 137 -15.07 8.43 3.51
N VAL A 138 -16.24 8.37 2.89
CA VAL A 138 -17.51 8.78 3.51
C VAL A 138 -17.85 7.84 4.67
N VAL A 139 -17.77 6.53 4.46
CA VAL A 139 -18.07 5.55 5.52
C VAL A 139 -17.08 5.68 6.67
N SER A 140 -15.78 5.76 6.39
CA SER A 140 -14.73 5.88 7.42
C SER A 140 -14.91 7.15 8.26
N ARG A 141 -15.15 8.31 7.63
CA ARG A 141 -15.40 9.56 8.36
C ARG A 141 -16.68 9.50 9.19
N SER A 142 -17.74 8.87 8.68
CA SER A 142 -18.98 8.70 9.42
C SER A 142 -18.79 7.83 10.68
N MET A 143 -18.03 6.75 10.56
CA MET A 143 -17.66 5.89 11.71
C MET A 143 -16.85 6.68 12.72
N GLU A 144 -15.86 7.45 12.30
CA GLU A 144 -15.04 8.28 13.17
C GLU A 144 -15.87 9.34 13.89
N MET A 145 -16.85 9.95 13.23
CA MET A 145 -17.79 10.87 13.87
C MET A 145 -18.64 10.19 14.95
N GLU A 146 -19.13 8.98 14.68
CA GLU A 146 -19.89 8.21 15.68
C GLU A 146 -19.03 7.88 16.92
N ILE A 147 -17.79 7.47 16.71
CA ILE A 147 -16.83 7.16 17.78
C ILE A 147 -16.51 8.43 18.59
N ASN A 148 -16.11 9.52 17.94
CA ASN A 148 -15.72 10.77 18.59
C ASN A 148 -16.86 11.43 19.37
N GLU A 149 -18.12 11.25 18.94
CA GLU A 149 -19.29 11.73 19.64
C GLU A 149 -19.79 10.75 20.74
N GLY A 150 -19.01 9.71 21.05
CA GLY A 150 -19.28 8.75 22.12
C GLY A 150 -20.39 7.76 21.82
N ARG A 151 -20.73 7.55 20.54
CA ARG A 151 -21.69 6.55 20.07
C ARG A 151 -21.03 5.27 19.53
N GLY A 152 -19.75 5.08 19.76
CA GLY A 152 -19.07 3.83 19.47
C GLY A 152 -19.58 2.67 20.32
N VAL A 153 -19.17 1.47 19.97
CA VAL A 153 -19.50 0.20 20.63
C VAL A 153 -18.42 -0.14 21.66
N GLY A 154 -18.76 -1.00 22.60
CA GLY A 154 -17.87 -1.48 23.64
C GLY A 154 -17.74 -0.52 24.83
N LYS A 155 -16.87 -0.91 25.77
CA LYS A 155 -16.66 -0.15 27.03
C LYS A 155 -16.03 1.22 26.74
N ASP A 156 -15.08 1.25 25.81
CA ASP A 156 -14.30 2.44 25.47
C ASP A 156 -14.94 3.27 24.34
N LYS A 157 -16.01 2.75 23.72
CA LYS A 157 -16.76 3.39 22.62
C LYS A 157 -15.90 3.77 21.41
N ASP A 158 -14.95 2.95 21.07
CA ASP A 158 -13.86 3.22 20.14
C ASP A 158 -13.93 2.40 18.84
N HIS A 159 -15.00 1.65 18.63
CA HIS A 159 -15.23 0.86 17.43
C HIS A 159 -16.72 0.82 17.04
N ILE A 160 -17.02 0.18 15.92
CA ILE A 160 -18.37 0.02 15.35
C ILE A 160 -18.63 -1.47 15.14
N SER A 161 -19.89 -1.88 15.16
CA SER A 161 -20.31 -3.26 14.86
C SER A 161 -20.64 -3.40 13.38
N LEU A 162 -20.00 -4.36 12.70
CA LEU A 162 -20.39 -4.81 11.35
C LEU A 162 -21.25 -6.07 11.49
N HIS A 163 -22.51 -5.97 11.12
CA HIS A 163 -23.49 -7.06 11.17
C HIS A 163 -23.49 -7.87 9.87
N LEU A 164 -23.27 -9.16 10.00
CA LEU A 164 -23.44 -10.20 8.96
C LEU A 164 -24.33 -11.34 9.46
N ASP A 165 -24.65 -11.36 10.76
CA ASP A 165 -25.38 -12.39 11.50
C ASP A 165 -26.85 -12.56 11.08
N HIS A 166 -27.35 -11.65 10.24
CA HIS A 166 -28.68 -11.72 9.61
C HIS A 166 -28.66 -12.40 8.26
N LEU A 167 -27.47 -12.67 7.69
CA LEU A 167 -27.34 -13.34 6.39
C LEU A 167 -27.45 -14.86 6.55
N ASP A 168 -27.97 -15.51 5.51
CA ASP A 168 -28.04 -16.96 5.50
C ASP A 168 -26.62 -17.57 5.53
N LYS A 169 -26.47 -18.64 6.30
CA LYS A 169 -25.19 -19.33 6.45
C LYS A 169 -24.59 -19.76 5.08
N GLU A 170 -25.44 -20.16 4.14
CA GLU A 170 -25.01 -20.56 2.79
C GLU A 170 -24.33 -19.39 2.05
N VAL A 171 -24.86 -18.16 2.19
CA VAL A 171 -24.27 -16.95 1.64
C VAL A 171 -22.90 -16.67 2.26
N LEU A 172 -22.79 -16.81 3.59
CA LEU A 172 -21.53 -16.60 4.31
C LEU A 172 -20.47 -17.62 3.89
N ASP A 173 -20.84 -18.89 3.80
CA ASP A 173 -19.91 -19.98 3.47
C ASP A 173 -19.46 -19.95 2.00
N GLU A 174 -20.35 -19.60 1.06
CA GLU A 174 -20.05 -19.59 -0.37
C GLU A 174 -19.39 -18.30 -0.84
N ARG A 175 -19.90 -17.13 -0.38
CA ARG A 175 -19.46 -15.81 -0.88
C ARG A 175 -18.43 -15.10 -0.01
N LEU A 176 -18.40 -15.43 1.29
CA LEU A 176 -17.54 -14.77 2.27
C LEU A 176 -16.69 -15.75 3.12
N PRO A 177 -16.19 -16.89 2.57
CA PRO A 177 -15.51 -17.91 3.35
C PRO A 177 -14.26 -17.36 4.07
N GLY A 178 -13.48 -16.52 3.41
CA GLY A 178 -12.28 -15.89 4.00
C GLY A 178 -12.60 -14.91 5.12
N ILE A 179 -13.80 -14.31 5.15
CA ILE A 179 -14.24 -13.40 6.20
C ILE A 179 -14.65 -14.18 7.44
N THR A 180 -15.34 -15.30 7.26
CA THR A 180 -15.69 -16.22 8.36
C THR A 180 -14.45 -16.68 9.10
N GLU A 181 -13.41 -17.09 8.36
CA GLU A 181 -12.14 -17.52 8.93
C GLU A 181 -11.40 -16.36 9.61
N ALA A 182 -11.33 -15.19 8.96
CA ALA A 182 -10.66 -14.02 9.51
C ALA A 182 -11.31 -13.52 10.81
N ALA A 183 -12.64 -13.41 10.85
CA ALA A 183 -13.37 -12.99 12.04
C ALA A 183 -13.16 -13.96 13.20
N LYS A 184 -13.20 -15.27 12.92
CA LYS A 184 -12.98 -16.30 13.94
C LYS A 184 -11.54 -16.27 14.45
N THR A 185 -10.55 -16.17 13.55
CA THR A 185 -9.13 -16.24 13.90
C THR A 185 -8.65 -14.98 14.63
N PHE A 186 -9.03 -13.81 14.15
CA PHE A 186 -8.47 -12.54 14.62
C PHE A 186 -9.35 -11.79 15.61
N ALA A 187 -10.68 -11.98 15.57
CA ALA A 187 -11.61 -11.35 16.48
C ALA A 187 -12.28 -12.35 17.47
N ASN A 188 -12.08 -13.65 17.27
CA ASN A 188 -12.78 -14.73 18.01
C ASN A 188 -14.31 -14.62 17.89
N VAL A 189 -14.81 -14.17 16.73
CA VAL A 189 -16.22 -13.92 16.45
C VAL A 189 -16.79 -15.01 15.56
N ASP A 190 -17.96 -15.54 15.91
CA ASP A 190 -18.79 -16.37 15.02
C ASP A 190 -19.79 -15.46 14.29
N ILE A 191 -19.48 -15.12 13.05
CA ILE A 191 -20.26 -14.17 12.24
C ILE A 191 -21.71 -14.60 11.98
N ASN A 192 -22.04 -15.87 12.24
CA ASN A 192 -23.43 -16.35 12.18
C ASN A 192 -24.26 -15.95 13.42
N LYS A 193 -23.63 -15.45 14.48
CA LYS A 193 -24.27 -15.20 15.77
C LYS A 193 -24.08 -13.80 16.32
N GLU A 194 -22.98 -13.16 15.93
CA GLU A 194 -22.58 -11.88 16.52
C GLU A 194 -21.85 -11.00 15.51
N PRO A 195 -21.90 -9.66 15.65
CA PRO A 195 -21.25 -8.74 14.75
C PRO A 195 -19.73 -8.74 14.91
N ILE A 196 -19.03 -8.34 13.85
CA ILE A 196 -17.58 -8.14 13.87
C ILE A 196 -17.29 -6.72 14.39
N PRO A 197 -16.42 -6.55 15.40
CA PRO A 197 -15.94 -5.24 15.81
C PRO A 197 -14.99 -4.68 14.74
N VAL A 198 -15.28 -3.50 14.20
CA VAL A 198 -14.53 -2.86 13.12
C VAL A 198 -14.22 -1.41 13.42
N VAL A 199 -13.11 -0.93 12.86
CA VAL A 199 -12.65 0.46 12.99
C VAL A 199 -12.03 0.93 11.67
N PRO A 200 -12.14 2.22 11.32
CA PRO A 200 -11.40 2.77 10.17
C PRO A 200 -9.91 2.51 10.30
N THR A 201 -9.33 1.90 9.26
CA THR A 201 -7.95 1.41 9.29
C THR A 201 -7.23 1.81 8.02
N VAL A 202 -5.97 2.28 8.12
CA VAL A 202 -5.17 2.66 6.95
C VAL A 202 -5.05 1.48 6.00
N HIS A 203 -5.31 1.73 4.72
CA HIS A 203 -5.44 0.66 3.73
C HIS A 203 -4.60 0.85 2.47
N TYR A 204 -4.55 2.08 1.91
CA TYR A 204 -3.85 2.34 0.66
C TYR A 204 -3.28 3.77 0.65
N ASN A 205 -2.05 3.89 0.15
CA ASN A 205 -1.39 5.16 -0.02
C ASN A 205 -1.49 5.58 -1.50
N MET A 206 -2.24 6.65 -1.81
CA MET A 206 -2.33 7.19 -3.17
C MET A 206 -1.14 8.05 -3.53
N GLY A 207 -0.54 8.70 -2.54
CA GLY A 207 0.72 9.42 -2.68
C GLY A 207 1.93 8.51 -2.70
N GLY A 208 3.08 9.05 -3.10
CA GLY A 208 4.34 8.33 -3.18
C GLY A 208 5.35 8.98 -4.10
N ILE A 209 6.14 8.18 -4.79
CA ILE A 209 7.17 8.62 -5.73
C ILE A 209 6.50 9.11 -7.02
N PRO A 210 6.64 10.41 -7.38
CA PRO A 210 6.00 10.95 -8.58
C PRO A 210 6.55 10.31 -9.85
N THR A 211 5.65 9.84 -10.72
CA THR A 211 6.01 9.24 -12.00
C THR A 211 5.16 9.74 -13.15
N ASN A 212 5.72 9.68 -14.37
CA ASN A 212 4.92 9.80 -15.58
C ASN A 212 4.23 8.46 -15.93
N TYR A 213 3.40 8.47 -16.97
CA TYR A 213 2.67 7.27 -17.44
C TYR A 213 3.56 6.13 -17.96
N LYS A 214 4.87 6.38 -18.15
CA LYS A 214 5.88 5.37 -18.51
C LYS A 214 6.61 4.82 -17.29
N ALA A 215 6.17 5.19 -16.10
CA ALA A 215 6.75 4.84 -14.80
C ALA A 215 8.14 5.47 -14.52
N GLU A 216 8.60 6.44 -15.33
CA GLU A 216 9.85 7.16 -15.07
C GLU A 216 9.63 8.12 -13.89
N VAL A 217 10.54 8.09 -12.91
CA VAL A 217 10.48 8.98 -11.73
C VAL A 217 10.70 10.43 -12.16
N LEU A 218 9.91 11.33 -11.58
CA LEU A 218 9.93 12.75 -11.86
C LEU A 218 10.64 13.54 -10.76
N THR A 219 11.30 14.61 -11.15
CA THR A 219 11.84 15.63 -10.24
C THR A 219 11.52 17.02 -10.76
N LEU A 220 11.53 18.00 -9.85
CA LEU A 220 11.30 19.41 -10.16
C LEU A 220 12.61 20.18 -9.98
N ASN A 221 13.10 20.74 -11.08
CA ASN A 221 14.22 21.68 -11.06
C ASN A 221 13.92 22.81 -12.06
N GLY A 222 13.05 23.72 -11.64
CA GLY A 222 12.48 24.77 -12.49
C GLY A 222 11.42 24.28 -13.49
N SER A 223 11.50 23.03 -13.90
CA SER A 223 10.49 22.32 -14.71
C SER A 223 10.51 20.83 -14.37
N GLU A 224 9.43 20.13 -14.69
CA GLU A 224 9.35 18.68 -14.54
C GLU A 224 10.38 17.98 -15.45
N LYS A 225 11.14 17.06 -14.88
CA LYS A 225 12.16 16.25 -15.57
C LYS A 225 12.12 14.81 -15.08
N THR A 226 12.46 13.87 -15.94
CA THR A 226 12.67 12.48 -15.54
C THR A 226 14.04 12.31 -14.88
N VAL A 227 14.12 11.40 -13.90
CA VAL A 227 15.37 10.96 -13.27
C VAL A 227 15.90 9.77 -14.04
N PRO A 228 17.03 9.90 -14.79
CA PRO A 228 17.53 8.78 -15.55
C PRO A 228 17.89 7.57 -14.68
N GLY A 229 17.62 6.37 -15.17
CA GLY A 229 17.91 5.13 -14.46
C GLY A 229 16.99 4.79 -13.29
N LEU A 230 15.94 5.61 -13.02
CA LEU A 230 15.01 5.37 -11.92
C LEU A 230 13.55 5.33 -12.39
N MET A 231 12.86 4.28 -11.99
CA MET A 231 11.42 4.08 -12.20
C MET A 231 10.74 3.71 -10.90
N ALA A 232 9.42 3.93 -10.82
CA ALA A 232 8.59 3.44 -9.71
C ALA A 232 7.24 2.98 -10.22
N ILE A 233 6.68 1.92 -9.61
CA ILE A 233 5.41 1.31 -10.01
C ILE A 233 4.60 0.86 -8.79
N GLY A 234 3.30 0.66 -9.01
CA GLY A 234 2.37 0.20 -7.98
C GLY A 234 2.22 1.21 -6.86
N GLU A 235 1.87 0.76 -5.67
CA GLU A 235 1.56 1.62 -4.53
C GLU A 235 2.77 2.45 -4.01
N ALA A 236 4.00 2.10 -4.38
CA ALA A 236 5.17 2.94 -4.09
C ALA A 236 5.19 4.22 -4.93
N ALA A 237 4.55 4.21 -6.11
CA ALA A 237 4.53 5.31 -7.06
C ALA A 237 3.27 6.17 -6.92
N CYS A 238 3.38 7.45 -7.29
CA CYS A 238 2.27 8.36 -7.47
C CYS A 238 2.20 8.82 -8.93
N VAL A 239 1.40 8.11 -9.74
CA VAL A 239 1.12 8.51 -11.13
C VAL A 239 -0.17 9.34 -11.20
N SER A 240 -0.76 9.67 -10.04
CA SER A 240 -1.96 10.50 -9.84
C SER A 240 -3.27 9.96 -10.43
N VAL A 241 -3.33 8.67 -10.79
CA VAL A 241 -4.56 8.08 -11.37
C VAL A 241 -5.65 7.79 -10.34
N HIS A 242 -5.32 7.77 -9.06
CA HIS A 242 -6.26 7.47 -7.98
C HIS A 242 -6.86 8.71 -7.32
N GLY A 243 -6.28 9.88 -7.56
CA GLY A 243 -6.66 11.11 -6.84
C GLY A 243 -6.53 10.94 -5.33
N ALA A 244 -7.44 11.54 -4.58
CA ALA A 244 -7.43 11.48 -3.12
C ALA A 244 -8.11 10.23 -2.52
N ASN A 245 -8.79 9.42 -3.33
CA ASN A 245 -9.53 8.25 -2.86
C ASN A 245 -9.67 7.19 -3.97
N ARG A 246 -8.91 6.11 -3.86
CA ARG A 246 -8.87 5.02 -4.83
C ARG A 246 -10.17 4.21 -4.85
N LEU A 247 -10.68 3.90 -6.04
CA LEU A 247 -11.77 2.93 -6.21
C LEU A 247 -11.33 1.52 -5.82
N GLY A 248 -12.24 0.75 -5.25
CA GLY A 248 -12.01 -0.65 -4.92
C GLY A 248 -11.43 -1.44 -6.10
N SER A 249 -10.45 -2.30 -5.83
CA SER A 249 -9.72 -3.15 -6.80
C SER A 249 -8.86 -2.43 -7.84
N ASN A 250 -8.94 -1.11 -8.01
CA ASN A 250 -8.15 -0.38 -9.02
C ASN A 250 -6.64 -0.46 -8.79
N SER A 251 -6.17 -0.75 -7.58
CA SER A 251 -4.75 -1.00 -7.33
C SER A 251 -4.21 -2.19 -8.15
N LEU A 252 -5.03 -3.23 -8.39
CA LEU A 252 -4.61 -4.39 -9.18
C LEU A 252 -4.41 -4.04 -10.65
N ILE A 253 -5.28 -3.16 -11.19
CA ILE A 253 -5.16 -2.67 -12.56
C ILE A 253 -3.91 -1.81 -12.70
N ASP A 254 -3.64 -0.93 -11.74
CA ASP A 254 -2.44 -0.10 -11.66
C ASP A 254 -1.17 -0.95 -11.76
N LEU A 255 -1.03 -1.99 -10.92
CA LEU A 255 0.13 -2.89 -10.94
C LEU A 255 0.39 -3.48 -12.34
N VAL A 256 -0.65 -3.92 -13.02
CA VAL A 256 -0.54 -4.54 -14.35
C VAL A 256 -0.20 -3.50 -15.41
N VAL A 257 -0.87 -2.35 -15.41
CA VAL A 257 -0.72 -1.31 -16.43
C VAL A 257 0.68 -0.68 -16.34
N PHE A 258 1.06 -0.18 -15.16
CA PHE A 258 2.33 0.52 -15.00
C PHE A 258 3.53 -0.42 -14.89
N GLY A 259 3.37 -1.64 -14.38
CA GLY A 259 4.41 -2.66 -14.47
C GLY A 259 4.76 -3.01 -15.93
N ARG A 260 3.74 -3.14 -16.78
CA ARG A 260 3.93 -3.34 -18.22
C ARG A 260 4.53 -2.10 -18.92
N ALA A 261 4.10 -0.90 -18.53
CA ALA A 261 4.65 0.35 -19.08
C ALA A 261 6.13 0.49 -18.75
N ALA A 262 6.53 0.24 -17.50
CA ALA A 262 7.91 0.24 -17.04
C ALA A 262 8.79 -0.75 -17.84
N ALA A 263 8.31 -2.00 -17.99
CA ALA A 263 9.04 -3.02 -18.74
C ALA A 263 9.27 -2.64 -20.20
N LYS A 264 8.25 -2.10 -20.88
CA LYS A 264 8.38 -1.60 -22.26
C LYS A 264 9.36 -0.43 -22.34
N ARG A 265 9.25 0.52 -21.41
CA ARG A 265 10.13 1.69 -21.36
C ARG A 265 11.57 1.30 -21.08
N ALA A 266 11.82 0.37 -20.18
CA ALA A 266 13.14 -0.18 -19.91
C ALA A 266 13.77 -0.80 -21.17
N ALA A 267 13.00 -1.56 -21.95
CA ALA A 267 13.47 -2.16 -23.21
C ALA A 267 13.78 -1.13 -24.31
N GLU A 268 13.13 0.05 -24.30
CA GLU A 268 13.45 1.16 -25.19
C GLU A 268 14.78 1.84 -24.80
N LEU A 269 15.05 1.95 -23.49
CA LEU A 269 16.20 2.71 -22.97
C LEU A 269 17.49 1.89 -22.92
N VAL A 270 17.43 0.58 -22.70
CA VAL A 270 18.61 -0.25 -22.46
C VAL A 270 18.56 -1.50 -23.33
N LYS A 271 19.70 -1.81 -23.95
CA LYS A 271 19.89 -3.08 -24.68
C LYS A 271 20.57 -4.11 -23.77
N PRO A 272 20.17 -5.39 -23.84
CA PRO A 272 20.89 -6.46 -23.14
C PRO A 272 22.39 -6.44 -23.45
N GLY A 273 23.23 -6.63 -22.42
CA GLY A 273 24.69 -6.64 -22.57
C GLY A 273 25.36 -5.27 -22.65
N SER A 274 24.61 -4.15 -22.47
CA SER A 274 25.21 -2.82 -22.35
C SER A 274 26.17 -2.76 -21.17
N ALA A 275 27.35 -2.13 -21.37
CA ALA A 275 28.35 -1.98 -20.30
C ALA A 275 27.84 -1.03 -19.19
N HIS A 276 28.10 -1.39 -17.93
CA HIS A 276 27.84 -0.53 -16.78
C HIS A 276 28.94 0.53 -16.63
N GLU A 277 28.53 1.74 -16.30
CA GLU A 277 29.46 2.79 -15.89
C GLU A 277 30.09 2.45 -14.55
N GLU A 278 31.38 2.78 -14.36
CA GLU A 278 32.05 2.65 -13.09
C GLU A 278 31.46 3.62 -12.06
N VAL A 279 31.14 3.08 -10.89
CA VAL A 279 30.67 3.84 -9.73
C VAL A 279 31.76 3.75 -8.66
N SER A 280 32.23 4.90 -8.19
CA SER A 280 33.29 4.96 -7.20
C SER A 280 32.84 4.40 -5.85
N LYS A 281 33.81 3.94 -5.05
CA LYS A 281 33.56 3.48 -3.68
C LYS A 281 32.92 4.58 -2.83
N SER A 282 33.39 5.82 -2.97
CA SER A 282 32.86 6.97 -2.23
C SER A 282 31.40 7.32 -2.56
N GLU A 283 30.95 7.09 -3.79
CA GLU A 283 29.53 7.29 -4.18
C GLU A 283 28.59 6.25 -3.54
N THR A 284 29.14 5.09 -3.16
CA THR A 284 28.38 4.00 -2.53
C THR A 284 28.44 4.03 -1.01
N GLU A 285 29.52 4.55 -0.43
CA GLU A 285 29.72 4.58 1.02
C GLU A 285 28.95 5.71 1.72
N LYS A 286 28.62 6.80 1.02
CA LYS A 286 27.82 7.89 1.60
C LYS A 286 26.51 7.46 2.26
N CYS A 287 25.88 6.40 1.75
CA CYS A 287 24.64 5.90 2.35
C CYS A 287 24.89 5.17 3.68
N LEU A 288 26.12 4.72 3.93
CA LEU A 288 26.51 4.02 5.15
C LEU A 288 26.87 4.96 6.29
N ASP A 289 27.28 6.21 5.95
CA ASP A 289 27.67 7.24 6.95
C ASP A 289 26.58 7.53 7.99
N ARG A 290 25.32 7.21 7.67
CA ARG A 290 24.19 7.39 8.60
C ARG A 290 24.06 6.29 9.66
N PHE A 291 24.83 5.22 9.53
CA PHE A 291 24.83 4.11 10.51
C PHE A 291 26.03 4.18 11.45
N ASP A 292 26.98 5.09 11.20
CA ASP A 292 28.09 5.42 12.09
C ASP A 292 27.67 6.48 13.12
#